data_904af0680cf83eea96c34c4ee7533c3d
#
_entry.id   904af0680cf83eea96c34c4ee7533c3d
#
_cell.length_a   1.000
_cell.length_b   1.000
_cell.length_c   1.000
_cell.angle_alpha   90.00
_cell.angle_beta   90.00
_cell.angle_gamma   90.00
#
_symmetry.space_group_name_H-M   'P 1'
#
loop_
_entity.id
_entity.type
_entity.pdbx_description
1 polymer ?
#
loop_
_entity_poly.entity_id
_entity_poly.type
_entity_poly.pdbx_seq_one_letter_code
_entity_poly.pdbx_strand_id
1 'polypeptide(L)'
;MEKIKLEVAGVPAVLYGKRSRKVYLYVHGKNGSAAEAARFARTACPAGWQVLAVDLPEHGTRKNSPEKLVPWVVTRELQTVYARMQPVWKHIRVYGVSIGAWFAMQALQTQKPEKALLVSPVVDMEKLILALMQQAGVTEEQLHAAGEIPTDFGEPLSWR
;
A
#
# COMPACT_ATOMS: atom_id res chain seq x y z
N MET A 1 -15.21 6.85 -17.05
CA MET A 1 -15.07 5.83 -15.98
C MET A 1 -15.57 6.48 -14.70
N GLU A 2 -16.51 5.83 -14.03
CA GLU A 2 -17.00 6.31 -12.74
C GLU A 2 -15.89 6.35 -11.70
N LYS A 3 -15.90 7.37 -10.84
CA LYS A 3 -14.92 7.58 -9.79
C LYS A 3 -15.62 8.15 -8.57
N ILE A 4 -15.50 7.47 -7.44
CA ILE A 4 -16.10 7.87 -6.17
C ILE A 4 -14.99 7.94 -5.11
N LYS A 5 -14.89 9.07 -4.43
CA LYS A 5 -14.06 9.19 -3.22
C LYS A 5 -14.89 8.69 -2.05
N LEU A 6 -14.30 7.87 -1.21
CA LEU A 6 -14.95 7.29 -0.04
C LEU A 6 -13.91 6.98 1.04
N GLU A 7 -14.40 6.47 2.14
CA GLU A 7 -13.56 5.98 3.23
C GLU A 7 -13.95 4.54 3.55
N VAL A 8 -12.98 3.69 3.75
CA VAL A 8 -13.19 2.28 4.16
C VAL A 8 -12.49 2.06 5.49
N ALA A 9 -13.29 1.89 6.53
CA ALA A 9 -12.79 1.67 7.91
C ALA A 9 -11.81 2.77 8.38
N GLY A 10 -12.10 4.03 8.07
CA GLY A 10 -11.24 5.16 8.41
C GLY A 10 -10.09 5.43 7.42
N VAL A 11 -9.93 4.58 6.40
CA VAL A 11 -8.88 4.75 5.39
C VAL A 11 -9.45 5.43 4.15
N PRO A 12 -8.92 6.60 3.76
CA PRO A 12 -9.33 7.28 2.54
C PRO A 12 -9.06 6.42 1.30
N ALA A 13 -10.04 6.36 0.42
CA ALA A 13 -9.99 5.50 -0.76
C ALA A 13 -10.67 6.13 -1.97
N VAL A 14 -10.37 5.58 -3.13
CA VAL A 14 -11.04 5.92 -4.40
C VAL A 14 -11.53 4.63 -5.04
N LEU A 15 -12.83 4.56 -5.33
CA LEU A 15 -13.42 3.46 -6.08
C LEU A 15 -13.61 3.88 -7.54
N TYR A 16 -13.09 3.08 -8.44
CA TYR A 16 -13.24 3.24 -9.88
C TYR A 16 -14.13 2.16 -10.47
N GLY A 17 -14.91 2.53 -11.50
CA GLY A 17 -15.72 1.61 -12.29
C GLY A 17 -17.16 1.48 -11.83
N LYS A 18 -18.02 1.01 -12.75
CA LYS A 18 -19.44 0.73 -12.48
C LYS A 18 -19.58 -0.41 -11.46
N ARG A 19 -20.70 -0.43 -10.76
CA ARG A 19 -21.02 -1.47 -9.77
C ARG A 19 -20.76 -2.86 -10.33
N SER A 20 -19.97 -3.65 -9.60
CA SER A 20 -19.58 -5.01 -9.95
C SER A 20 -19.47 -5.88 -8.69
N ARG A 21 -19.53 -7.20 -8.88
CA ARG A 21 -19.21 -8.18 -7.83
C ARG A 21 -17.70 -8.51 -7.76
N LYS A 22 -16.88 -7.86 -8.64
CA LYS A 22 -15.45 -8.10 -8.82
C LYS A 22 -14.70 -6.82 -8.51
N VAL A 23 -13.65 -6.90 -7.69
CA VAL A 23 -12.83 -5.74 -7.33
C VAL A 23 -11.36 -6.10 -7.21
N TYR A 24 -10.50 -5.15 -7.55
CA TYR A 24 -9.10 -5.12 -7.16
C TYR A 24 -8.93 -4.17 -5.98
N LEU A 25 -8.25 -4.64 -4.92
CA LEU A 25 -7.64 -3.76 -3.93
C LEU A 25 -6.31 -3.28 -4.50
N TYR A 26 -6.21 -1.98 -4.77
CA TYR A 26 -4.99 -1.36 -5.28
C TYR A 26 -4.24 -0.68 -4.13
N VAL A 27 -2.98 -1.09 -3.95
CA VAL A 27 -2.06 -0.55 -2.95
C VAL A 27 -0.87 0.07 -3.67
N HIS A 28 -0.76 1.40 -3.61
CA HIS A 28 0.29 2.15 -4.32
C HIS A 28 1.67 1.98 -3.66
N GLY A 29 2.72 2.34 -4.37
CA GLY A 29 4.08 2.38 -3.87
C GLY A 29 4.40 3.69 -3.15
N LYS A 30 5.66 3.83 -2.71
CA LYS A 30 6.17 5.06 -2.11
C LYS A 30 6.02 6.23 -3.07
N ASN A 31 5.72 7.40 -2.53
CA ASN A 31 5.42 8.64 -3.25
C ASN A 31 4.19 8.57 -4.18
N GLY A 32 3.44 7.46 -4.13
CA GLY A 32 2.21 7.25 -4.88
C GLY A 32 0.97 7.77 -4.17
N SER A 33 -0.19 7.41 -4.71
CA SER A 33 -1.50 7.70 -4.13
C SER A 33 -2.60 6.82 -4.73
N ALA A 34 -3.78 6.79 -4.10
CA ALA A 34 -4.97 6.14 -4.65
C ALA A 34 -5.35 6.65 -6.06
N ALA A 35 -4.95 7.88 -6.41
CA ALA A 35 -5.24 8.45 -7.73
C ALA A 35 -4.50 7.72 -8.87
N GLU A 36 -3.34 7.14 -8.62
CA GLU A 36 -2.55 6.40 -9.62
C GLU A 36 -3.27 5.15 -10.15
N ALA A 37 -4.15 4.59 -9.34
CA ALA A 37 -4.97 3.45 -9.75
C ALA A 37 -5.84 3.74 -10.98
N ALA A 38 -6.08 5.02 -11.32
CA ALA A 38 -6.79 5.40 -12.53
C ALA A 38 -6.18 4.82 -13.81
N ARG A 39 -4.85 4.65 -13.85
CA ARG A 39 -4.16 4.02 -14.98
C ARG A 39 -4.55 2.55 -15.12
N PHE A 40 -4.47 1.79 -14.03
CA PHE A 40 -4.87 0.38 -14.00
C PHE A 40 -6.38 0.21 -14.22
N ALA A 41 -7.19 1.09 -13.62
CA ALA A 41 -8.63 1.06 -13.75
C ALA A 41 -9.12 1.22 -15.20
N ARG A 42 -8.36 1.91 -16.07
CA ARG A 42 -8.67 1.99 -17.51
C ARG A 42 -8.67 0.63 -18.21
N THR A 43 -7.92 -0.34 -17.68
CA THR A 43 -7.89 -1.72 -18.19
C THR A 43 -8.85 -2.62 -17.42
N ALA A 44 -8.90 -2.50 -16.10
CA ALA A 44 -9.70 -3.38 -15.26
C ALA A 44 -11.21 -3.12 -15.38
N CYS A 45 -11.64 -1.86 -15.46
CA CYS A 45 -13.07 -1.52 -15.50
C CYS A 45 -13.78 -1.99 -16.77
N PRO A 46 -13.23 -1.86 -17.99
CA PRO A 46 -13.83 -2.47 -19.18
C PRO A 46 -13.96 -3.99 -19.10
N ALA A 47 -13.08 -4.66 -18.35
CA ALA A 47 -13.15 -6.11 -18.08
C ALA A 47 -14.12 -6.48 -16.94
N GLY A 48 -14.93 -5.54 -16.48
CA GLY A 48 -15.99 -5.75 -15.48
C GLY A 48 -15.49 -5.77 -14.03
N TRP A 49 -14.29 -5.23 -13.76
CA TRP A 49 -13.74 -5.10 -12.41
C TRP A 49 -13.86 -3.68 -11.90
N GLN A 50 -14.19 -3.51 -10.64
CA GLN A 50 -13.93 -2.26 -9.92
C GLN A 50 -12.48 -2.25 -9.43
N VAL A 51 -11.96 -1.05 -9.13
CA VAL A 51 -10.67 -0.88 -8.48
C VAL A 51 -10.89 0.02 -7.27
N LEU A 52 -10.69 -0.54 -6.07
CA LEU A 52 -10.67 0.18 -4.82
C LEU A 52 -9.21 0.48 -4.48
N ALA A 53 -8.83 1.74 -4.54
CA ALA A 53 -7.48 2.19 -4.23
C ALA A 53 -7.47 2.96 -2.90
N VAL A 54 -6.56 2.61 -2.01
CA VAL A 54 -6.39 3.27 -0.71
C VAL A 54 -5.21 4.24 -0.74
N ASP A 55 -5.28 5.33 0.03
CA ASP A 55 -4.13 6.16 0.34
C ASP A 55 -3.41 5.59 1.58
N LEU A 56 -2.15 5.23 1.42
CA LEU A 56 -1.30 4.81 2.54
C LEU A 56 -0.98 6.01 3.47
N PRO A 57 -0.63 5.77 4.74
CA PRO A 57 -0.15 6.83 5.63
C PRO A 57 0.93 7.68 4.97
N GLU A 58 0.96 8.98 5.28
CA GLU A 58 1.91 9.97 4.73
C GLU A 58 1.82 10.18 3.21
N HIS A 59 0.81 9.61 2.53
CA HIS A 59 0.64 9.70 1.08
C HIS A 59 -0.76 10.21 0.69
N GLY A 60 -0.88 10.69 -0.56
CA GLY A 60 -2.16 11.12 -1.13
C GLY A 60 -2.86 12.16 -0.26
N THR A 61 -4.10 11.86 0.15
CA THR A 61 -4.89 12.73 1.05
C THR A 61 -4.43 12.66 2.50
N ARG A 62 -3.53 11.73 2.84
CA ARG A 62 -3.01 11.49 4.20
C ARG A 62 -1.62 12.06 4.46
N LYS A 63 -1.10 12.95 3.60
CA LYS A 63 0.25 13.54 3.76
C LYS A 63 0.49 14.18 5.13
N ASN A 64 -0.55 14.76 5.73
CA ASN A 64 -0.48 15.46 7.01
C ASN A 64 -1.26 14.73 8.11
N SER A 65 -1.61 13.45 7.91
CA SER A 65 -2.27 12.66 8.95
C SER A 65 -1.25 12.19 10.00
N PRO A 66 -1.70 11.90 11.24
CA PRO A 66 -0.80 11.47 12.31
C PRO A 66 -0.24 10.06 12.10
N GLU A 67 -0.91 9.25 11.28
CA GLU A 67 -0.50 7.87 11.02
C GLU A 67 0.79 7.85 10.21
N LYS A 68 1.69 6.95 10.60
CA LYS A 68 2.99 6.75 9.96
C LYS A 68 2.99 5.55 9.02
N LEU A 69 3.80 5.62 7.97
CA LEU A 69 4.02 4.55 7.02
C LEU A 69 4.91 3.46 7.65
N VAL A 70 4.39 2.80 8.66
CA VAL A 70 5.09 1.70 9.35
C VAL A 70 4.32 0.37 9.24
N PRO A 71 5.02 -0.77 9.24
CA PRO A 71 4.42 -2.06 8.95
C PRO A 71 3.18 -2.39 9.79
N TRP A 72 3.23 -2.16 11.09
CA TRP A 72 2.12 -2.50 11.99
C TRP A 72 0.88 -1.60 11.83
N VAL A 73 1.04 -0.37 11.34
CA VAL A 73 -0.09 0.51 11.00
C VAL A 73 -0.70 0.06 9.68
N VAL A 74 0.11 -0.01 8.62
CA VAL A 74 -0.37 -0.29 7.27
C VAL A 74 -0.98 -1.69 7.16
N THR A 75 -0.34 -2.71 7.76
CA THR A 75 -0.88 -4.08 7.70
C THR A 75 -2.23 -4.19 8.39
N ARG A 76 -2.40 -3.56 9.56
CA ARG A 76 -3.70 -3.53 10.27
C ARG A 76 -4.77 -2.82 9.46
N GLU A 77 -4.46 -1.68 8.85
CA GLU A 77 -5.40 -0.95 8.01
C GLU A 77 -5.82 -1.80 6.80
N LEU A 78 -4.87 -2.38 6.07
CA LEU A 78 -5.17 -3.22 4.90
C LEU A 78 -5.97 -4.48 5.27
N GLN A 79 -5.71 -5.10 6.41
CA GLN A 79 -6.52 -6.20 6.93
C GLN A 79 -7.96 -5.76 7.18
N THR A 80 -8.14 -4.60 7.80
CA THR A 80 -9.47 -4.06 8.11
C THR A 80 -10.21 -3.65 6.84
N VAL A 81 -9.53 -3.01 5.89
CA VAL A 81 -10.08 -2.67 4.57
C VAL A 81 -10.53 -3.94 3.86
N TYR A 82 -9.67 -4.96 3.79
CA TYR A 82 -10.00 -6.22 3.14
C TYR A 82 -11.20 -6.92 3.77
N ALA A 83 -11.28 -6.95 5.10
CA ALA A 83 -12.43 -7.49 5.82
C ALA A 83 -13.74 -6.75 5.49
N ARG A 84 -13.69 -5.44 5.29
CA ARG A 84 -14.85 -4.63 4.84
C ARG A 84 -15.22 -4.86 3.37
N MET A 85 -14.27 -5.31 2.55
CA MET A 85 -14.52 -5.65 1.16
C MET A 85 -15.26 -6.99 1.00
N GLN A 86 -14.98 -7.97 1.84
CA GLN A 86 -15.52 -9.34 1.73
C GLN A 86 -17.06 -9.42 1.65
N PRO A 87 -17.86 -8.70 2.45
CA PRO A 87 -19.31 -8.75 2.33
C PRO A 87 -19.84 -8.01 1.08
N VAL A 88 -19.04 -7.15 0.44
CA VAL A 88 -19.46 -6.31 -0.68
C VAL A 88 -19.15 -6.96 -2.03
N TRP A 89 -17.96 -7.57 -2.16
CA TRP A 89 -17.49 -8.16 -3.41
C TRP A 89 -17.26 -9.66 -3.28
N LYS A 90 -17.78 -10.41 -4.25
CA LYS A 90 -17.60 -11.86 -4.29
C LYS A 90 -16.18 -12.25 -4.75
N HIS A 91 -15.61 -11.47 -5.65
CA HIS A 91 -14.30 -11.74 -6.24
C HIS A 91 -13.35 -10.59 -5.89
N ILE A 92 -12.37 -10.86 -5.06
CA ILE A 92 -11.39 -9.87 -4.62
C ILE A 92 -10.00 -10.30 -5.09
N ARG A 93 -9.34 -9.38 -5.79
CA ARG A 93 -7.94 -9.50 -6.21
C ARG A 93 -7.14 -8.34 -5.65
N VAL A 94 -5.84 -8.48 -5.64
CA VAL A 94 -4.91 -7.47 -5.15
C VAL A 94 -4.02 -6.97 -6.29
N TYR A 95 -3.74 -5.68 -6.29
CA TYR A 95 -2.75 -5.05 -7.14
C TYR A 95 -1.84 -4.21 -6.25
N GLY A 96 -0.61 -4.65 -6.05
CA GLY A 96 0.36 -3.98 -5.20
C GLY A 96 1.55 -3.47 -6.00
N VAL A 97 2.04 -2.28 -5.65
CA VAL A 97 3.20 -1.65 -6.30
C VAL A 97 4.32 -1.46 -5.29
N SER A 98 5.53 -1.94 -5.60
CA SER A 98 6.74 -1.71 -4.80
C SER A 98 6.53 -2.05 -3.32
N ILE A 99 6.73 -1.10 -2.40
CA ILE A 99 6.48 -1.26 -0.96
C ILE A 99 5.00 -1.56 -0.65
N GLY A 100 4.06 -1.05 -1.45
CA GLY A 100 2.64 -1.37 -1.32
C GLY A 100 2.34 -2.85 -1.60
N ALA A 101 3.11 -3.48 -2.50
CA ALA A 101 3.05 -4.92 -2.73
C ALA A 101 3.53 -5.70 -1.48
N TRP A 102 4.61 -5.25 -0.86
CA TRP A 102 5.11 -5.83 0.38
C TRP A 102 4.08 -5.74 1.51
N PHE A 103 3.51 -4.56 1.74
CA PHE A 103 2.45 -4.38 2.74
C PHE A 103 1.23 -5.26 2.48
N ALA A 104 0.80 -5.36 1.21
CA ALA A 104 -0.32 -6.21 0.84
C ALA A 104 -0.01 -7.70 1.11
N MET A 105 1.20 -8.17 0.80
CA MET A 105 1.63 -9.54 1.12
C MET A 105 1.63 -9.79 2.63
N GLN A 106 2.17 -8.86 3.43
CA GLN A 106 2.17 -9.00 4.89
C GLN A 106 0.76 -9.00 5.48
N ALA A 107 -0.08 -8.06 5.04
CA ALA A 107 -1.43 -7.92 5.57
C ALA A 107 -2.34 -9.10 5.24
N LEU A 108 -2.18 -9.69 4.05
CA LEU A 108 -3.15 -10.64 3.50
C LEU A 108 -2.66 -12.09 3.48
N GLN A 109 -1.62 -12.43 4.24
CA GLN A 109 -1.09 -13.81 4.32
C GLN A 109 -2.17 -14.85 4.65
N THR A 110 -3.12 -14.51 5.52
CA THR A 110 -4.19 -15.40 5.97
C THR A 110 -5.52 -15.19 5.23
N GLN A 111 -5.65 -14.12 4.42
CA GLN A 111 -6.93 -13.68 3.85
C GLN A 111 -7.27 -14.30 2.49
N LYS A 112 -6.35 -14.92 1.81
CA LYS A 112 -6.52 -15.65 0.53
C LYS A 112 -7.29 -14.86 -0.55
N PRO A 113 -6.78 -13.71 -1.04
CA PRO A 113 -7.32 -13.09 -2.25
C PRO A 113 -7.23 -14.07 -3.44
N GLU A 114 -8.16 -13.98 -4.40
CA GLU A 114 -8.19 -14.91 -5.54
C GLU A 114 -6.90 -14.88 -6.38
N LYS A 115 -6.33 -13.68 -6.56
CA LYS A 115 -5.07 -13.43 -7.28
C LYS A 115 -4.42 -12.18 -6.75
N ALA A 116 -3.11 -12.11 -6.87
CA ALA A 116 -2.33 -10.90 -6.66
C ALA A 116 -1.52 -10.58 -7.92
N LEU A 117 -1.53 -9.31 -8.33
CA LEU A 117 -0.64 -8.70 -9.29
C LEU A 117 0.35 -7.82 -8.52
N LEU A 118 1.61 -8.18 -8.53
CA LEU A 118 2.65 -7.46 -7.81
C LEU A 118 3.60 -6.83 -8.83
N VAL A 119 3.68 -5.51 -8.80
CA VAL A 119 4.52 -4.74 -9.74
C VAL A 119 5.77 -4.27 -9.01
N SER A 120 6.94 -4.74 -9.46
CA SER A 120 8.24 -4.44 -8.84
C SER A 120 8.21 -4.56 -7.31
N PRO A 121 7.75 -5.70 -6.76
CA PRO A 121 7.52 -5.82 -5.32
C PRO A 121 8.83 -5.75 -4.54
N VAL A 122 8.80 -5.11 -3.37
CA VAL A 122 9.79 -5.36 -2.32
C VAL A 122 9.50 -6.75 -1.76
N VAL A 123 10.41 -7.69 -1.94
CA VAL A 123 10.24 -9.09 -1.48
C VAL A 123 11.02 -9.38 -0.21
N ASP A 124 12.04 -8.59 0.06
CA ASP A 124 12.92 -8.70 1.21
C ASP A 124 13.19 -7.29 1.77
N MET A 125 12.48 -6.94 2.85
CA MET A 125 12.57 -5.61 3.44
C MET A 125 13.91 -5.43 4.18
N GLU A 126 14.42 -6.47 4.80
CA GLU A 126 15.70 -6.43 5.52
C GLU A 126 16.83 -6.09 4.54
N LYS A 127 16.92 -6.80 3.42
CA LYS A 127 17.91 -6.49 2.38
C LYS A 127 17.77 -5.08 1.82
N LEU A 128 16.54 -4.60 1.64
CA LEU A 128 16.32 -3.22 1.21
C LEU A 128 16.88 -2.23 2.24
N ILE A 129 16.57 -2.41 3.52
CA ILE A 129 17.04 -1.52 4.59
C ILE A 129 18.57 -1.57 4.68
N LEU A 130 19.18 -2.75 4.67
CA LEU A 130 20.65 -2.90 4.69
C LEU A 130 21.32 -2.21 3.49
N ALA A 131 20.72 -2.32 2.30
CA ALA A 131 21.22 -1.61 1.11
C ALA A 131 21.12 -0.09 1.24
N LEU A 132 20.02 0.43 1.81
CA LEU A 132 19.85 1.86 2.08
C LEU A 132 20.84 2.36 3.15
N MET A 133 21.10 1.57 4.20
CA MET A 133 22.11 1.87 5.21
C MET A 133 23.50 1.94 4.59
N GLN A 134 23.85 0.97 3.74
CA GLN A 134 25.11 0.96 3.01
C GLN A 134 25.24 2.20 2.12
N GLN A 135 24.19 2.58 1.40
CA GLN A 135 24.18 3.78 0.56
C GLN A 135 24.38 5.05 1.37
N ALA A 136 23.80 5.12 2.58
CA ALA A 136 23.93 6.25 3.49
C ALA A 136 25.27 6.26 4.29
N GLY A 137 26.05 5.17 4.22
CA GLY A 137 27.25 5.02 5.04
C GLY A 137 26.96 4.85 6.54
N VAL A 138 25.80 4.28 6.88
CA VAL A 138 25.30 4.12 8.25
C VAL A 138 25.46 2.67 8.70
N THR A 139 26.05 2.43 9.88
CA THR A 139 26.11 1.10 10.51
C THR A 139 24.91 0.85 11.42
N GLU A 140 24.67 -0.41 11.76
CA GLU A 140 23.61 -0.80 12.70
C GLU A 140 23.82 -0.16 14.08
N GLU A 141 25.07 -0.12 14.57
CA GLU A 141 25.40 0.49 15.86
C GLU A 141 25.11 1.99 15.86
N GLN A 142 25.43 2.68 14.77
CA GLN A 142 25.12 4.13 14.63
C GLN A 142 23.61 4.35 14.61
N LEU A 143 22.86 3.55 13.85
CA LEU A 143 21.42 3.68 13.77
C LEU A 143 20.74 3.34 15.09
N HIS A 144 21.20 2.29 15.77
CA HIS A 144 20.71 1.91 17.10
C HIS A 144 20.94 3.04 18.13
N ALA A 145 22.15 3.63 18.13
CA ALA A 145 22.50 4.70 19.07
C ALA A 145 21.71 6.01 18.80
N ALA A 146 21.48 6.33 17.53
CA ALA A 146 20.77 7.56 17.13
C ALA A 146 19.24 7.40 17.14
N GLY A 147 18.74 6.17 16.98
CA GLY A 147 17.31 5.88 16.83
C GLY A 147 16.74 6.25 15.47
N GLU A 148 17.15 7.38 14.91
CA GLU A 148 16.78 7.84 13.58
C GLU A 148 17.92 8.65 12.96
N ILE A 149 18.22 8.41 11.68
CA ILE A 149 19.28 9.12 10.94
C ILE A 149 18.68 9.65 9.64
N PRO A 150 18.71 10.98 9.40
CA PRO A 150 18.34 11.59 8.12
C PRO A 150 19.22 11.07 6.99
N THR A 151 18.67 10.97 5.78
CA THR A 151 19.40 10.54 4.59
C THR A 151 19.23 11.53 3.42
N ASP A 152 20.16 11.52 2.48
CA ASP A 152 20.12 12.36 1.28
C ASP A 152 19.05 11.92 0.26
N PHE A 153 18.51 10.71 0.39
CA PHE A 153 17.44 10.20 -0.47
C PHE A 153 16.03 10.50 0.07
N GLY A 154 15.92 11.38 1.07
CA GLY A 154 14.66 11.98 1.53
C GLY A 154 13.87 11.17 2.54
N GLU A 155 14.36 9.99 2.95
CA GLU A 155 13.73 9.18 4.01
C GLU A 155 14.72 8.90 5.12
N PRO A 156 14.35 9.13 6.37
CA PRO A 156 15.22 8.75 7.48
C PRO A 156 15.31 7.24 7.61
N LEU A 157 16.48 6.76 7.99
CA LEU A 157 16.63 5.41 8.51
C LEU A 157 16.17 5.40 9.97
N SER A 158 15.34 4.44 10.35
CA SER A 158 14.82 4.31 11.72
C SER A 158 15.13 2.92 12.27
N TRP A 159 15.56 2.87 13.53
CA TRP A 159 15.81 1.63 14.25
C TRP A 159 14.52 0.88 14.66
N ARG A 160 13.34 1.48 14.54
CA ARG A 160 12.05 0.92 14.95
C ARG A 160 11.38 0.12 13.87
#